data_f541141d7e902c435c9b76b4c789a2ee
#
_entry.id   f541141d7e902c435c9b76b4c789a2ee
#
_cell.length_a   1.000
_cell.length_b   1.000
_cell.length_c   1.000
_cell.angle_alpha   90.00
_cell.angle_beta   90.00
_cell.angle_gamma   90.00
#
_symmetry.space_group_name_H-M   'P 1'
#
loop_
_entity.id
_entity.type
_entity.pdbx_description
1 polymer ?
#
loop_
_entity_poly.entity_id
_entity_poly.type
_entity_poly.pdbx_seq_one_letter_code
_entity_poly.pdbx_strand_id
1 'polypeptide(L)'
;MKKAILVIALAAISLANINADNARYVNMFLGTSGDHGQMAPGAACPLGMISVCPDSDPNQHAGYDFSVPAVSGISINRVSGIGCSGSGGNLSIRPASEGTPLNIVKGTETAHPGFYAATFDNGGRAELTATLNMAVEKYQLPAGGNRTFFINFASSIDTRNVQCCFDITSPSMIEGWVEAPTACARGSYKLYFNVSTDSDFHIVRRDDGTATLRFAEDAKSVEFRVAVSPVGRKEANDIQADAAALTFKKIHADAVAAWKSKLDHVSVKGSTLEQKTLFYTLMYRLYLSPMMATSYGKYKGTDGKIYDAEGFTYYSSWSIW
;
A
#
# COMPACT_ATOMS: atom_id res chain seq x y z
N MET A 1 27.16 10.40 -48.88
CA MET A 1 27.65 10.86 -47.56
C MET A 1 26.65 11.63 -46.69
N LYS A 2 25.36 11.76 -47.04
CA LYS A 2 24.35 12.52 -46.24
C LYS A 2 23.40 11.66 -45.36
N LYS A 3 23.48 10.31 -45.44
CA LYS A 3 22.60 9.42 -44.66
C LYS A 3 23.18 8.87 -43.35
N ALA A 4 24.49 9.02 -43.11
CA ALA A 4 25.15 8.53 -41.89
C ALA A 4 25.07 9.52 -40.72
N ILE A 5 24.85 10.81 -40.97
CA ILE A 5 24.81 11.87 -39.92
C ILE A 5 23.46 11.89 -39.16
N LEU A 6 22.37 11.44 -39.80
CA LEU A 6 21.04 11.48 -39.20
C LEU A 6 20.82 10.37 -38.16
N VAL A 7 21.52 9.23 -38.27
CA VAL A 7 21.41 8.08 -37.32
C VAL A 7 22.15 8.36 -36.02
N ILE A 8 23.23 9.13 -36.03
CA ILE A 8 24.02 9.48 -34.84
C ILE A 8 23.28 10.51 -33.97
N ALA A 9 22.48 11.39 -34.54
CA ALA A 9 21.72 12.39 -33.81
C ALA A 9 20.53 11.77 -33.02
N LEU A 10 19.87 10.73 -33.53
CA LEU A 10 18.81 10.04 -32.81
C LEU A 10 19.33 9.14 -31.67
N ALA A 11 20.53 8.56 -31.80
CA ALA A 11 21.17 7.77 -30.76
C ALA A 11 21.65 8.61 -29.56
N ALA A 12 22.02 9.87 -29.80
CA ALA A 12 22.48 10.79 -28.75
C ALA A 12 21.33 11.32 -27.86
N ILE A 13 20.08 11.34 -28.36
CA ILE A 13 18.90 11.81 -27.58
C ILE A 13 18.42 10.72 -26.60
N SER A 14 18.64 9.46 -26.90
CA SER A 14 18.24 8.34 -26.01
C SER A 14 19.22 8.09 -24.85
N LEU A 15 20.44 8.60 -24.90
CA LEU A 15 21.47 8.39 -23.86
C LEU A 15 21.47 9.48 -22.76
N ALA A 16 20.74 10.58 -22.93
CA ALA A 16 20.75 11.69 -21.98
C ALA A 16 19.91 11.48 -20.71
N ASN A 17 19.11 10.41 -20.61
CA ASN A 17 18.20 10.17 -19.48
C ASN A 17 18.57 8.97 -18.59
N ILE A 18 19.74 8.35 -18.78
CA ILE A 18 20.09 7.08 -18.09
C ILE A 18 20.44 7.31 -16.60
N ASN A 19 20.59 8.54 -16.11
CA ASN A 19 20.97 8.84 -14.72
C ASN A 19 20.02 9.78 -13.96
N ALA A 20 18.84 10.10 -14.46
CA ALA A 20 17.89 10.87 -13.69
C ALA A 20 17.29 9.98 -12.58
N ASP A 21 17.28 10.47 -11.35
CA ASP A 21 16.58 9.89 -10.22
C ASP A 21 15.68 10.97 -9.62
N ASN A 22 14.56 11.21 -10.29
CA ASN A 22 13.64 12.26 -9.89
C ASN A 22 12.77 11.83 -8.69
N ALA A 23 12.71 10.54 -8.37
CA ALA A 23 12.02 10.03 -7.20
C ALA A 23 12.59 10.61 -5.87
N ARG A 24 13.86 10.97 -5.85
CA ARG A 24 14.51 11.62 -4.69
C ARG A 24 13.94 12.99 -4.31
N TYR A 25 13.25 13.66 -5.23
CA TYR A 25 12.62 14.95 -4.97
C TYR A 25 11.23 14.83 -4.38
N VAL A 26 10.63 13.62 -4.32
CA VAL A 26 9.28 13.43 -3.81
C VAL A 26 9.28 13.59 -2.29
N ASN A 27 8.48 14.52 -1.78
CA ASN A 27 8.19 14.65 -0.37
C ASN A 27 6.89 13.89 -0.05
N MET A 28 7.03 12.68 0.51
CA MET A 28 5.91 11.81 0.85
C MET A 28 5.00 12.41 1.93
N PHE A 29 5.53 13.27 2.80
CA PHE A 29 4.80 13.85 3.93
C PHE A 29 4.07 15.16 3.60
N LEU A 30 4.24 15.71 2.38
CA LEU A 30 3.52 16.90 1.97
C LEU A 30 2.00 16.64 1.92
N GLY A 31 1.22 17.44 2.67
CA GLY A 31 -0.25 17.34 2.73
C GLY A 31 -0.76 16.17 3.59
N THR A 32 0.05 15.62 4.49
CA THR A 32 -0.31 14.50 5.36
C THR A 32 -0.76 14.93 6.75
N SER A 33 -0.94 16.21 7.00
CA SER A 33 -1.52 16.77 8.23
C SER A 33 -2.26 18.06 7.96
N GLY A 34 -2.98 18.58 8.96
CA GLY A 34 -3.78 19.80 8.86
C GLY A 34 -5.21 19.50 8.49
N ASP A 35 -5.85 20.41 7.74
CA ASP A 35 -7.28 20.34 7.42
C ASP A 35 -7.62 19.03 6.68
N HIS A 36 -8.22 18.11 7.40
CA HIS A 36 -8.67 16.77 6.97
C HIS A 36 -7.62 15.80 6.40
N GLY A 37 -6.30 16.06 6.53
CA GLY A 37 -5.23 15.12 6.17
C GLY A 37 -5.51 14.23 4.95
N GLN A 38 -5.58 14.83 3.76
CA GLN A 38 -6.07 14.12 2.57
C GLN A 38 -5.05 13.19 1.93
N MET A 39 -3.80 13.24 2.38
CA MET A 39 -2.69 12.46 1.85
C MET A 39 -2.09 11.54 2.91
N ALA A 40 -1.54 10.43 2.46
CA ALA A 40 -0.80 9.50 3.30
C ALA A 40 0.58 9.20 2.68
N PRO A 41 1.62 8.94 3.50
CA PRO A 41 2.97 8.64 3.01
C PRO A 41 3.15 7.15 2.65
N GLY A 42 2.07 6.43 2.40
CA GLY A 42 2.06 4.99 2.23
C GLY A 42 2.92 4.48 1.07
N ALA A 43 3.47 3.28 1.25
CA ALA A 43 4.16 2.58 0.19
C ALA A 43 3.15 2.08 -0.86
N ALA A 44 3.40 2.41 -2.13
CA ALA A 44 2.54 2.07 -3.26
C ALA A 44 3.36 1.84 -4.53
N CYS A 45 2.78 1.18 -5.52
CA CYS A 45 3.26 1.20 -6.91
C CYS A 45 2.44 2.19 -7.74
N PRO A 46 2.98 2.75 -8.84
CA PRO A 46 2.23 3.63 -9.73
C PRO A 46 0.96 2.94 -10.23
N LEU A 47 -0.20 3.60 -10.08
CA LEU A 47 -1.51 3.10 -10.51
C LEU A 47 -1.90 1.76 -9.87
N GLY A 48 -1.25 1.35 -8.79
CA GLY A 48 -1.55 0.12 -8.05
C GLY A 48 -2.78 0.28 -7.16
N MET A 49 -3.35 -0.84 -6.75
CA MET A 49 -4.47 -0.91 -5.81
C MET A 49 -4.00 -0.71 -4.36
N ILE A 50 -2.72 -0.97 -4.10
CA ILE A 50 -2.14 -0.95 -2.76
C ILE A 50 -1.54 0.44 -2.46
N SER A 51 -1.88 0.93 -1.27
CA SER A 51 -1.19 2.01 -0.57
C SER A 51 -1.16 1.64 0.91
N VAL A 52 -0.08 0.97 1.34
CA VAL A 52 0.08 0.46 2.70
C VAL A 52 0.70 1.52 3.61
N CYS A 53 0.02 1.82 4.72
CA CYS A 53 0.37 2.96 5.58
C CYS A 53 -0.17 2.76 7.01
N PRO A 54 0.49 3.32 8.04
CA PRO A 54 -0.12 3.40 9.38
C PRO A 54 -1.45 4.16 9.39
N ASP A 55 -2.36 3.70 10.23
CA ASP A 55 -3.62 4.36 10.57
C ASP A 55 -3.41 5.13 11.87
N SER A 56 -3.35 6.46 11.82
CA SER A 56 -3.07 7.29 12.99
C SER A 56 -4.26 8.14 13.46
N ASP A 57 -5.12 8.55 12.54
CA ASP A 57 -6.31 9.33 12.88
C ASP A 57 -7.50 8.94 11.98
N PRO A 58 -8.58 8.37 12.55
CA PRO A 58 -9.76 7.99 11.79
C PRO A 58 -10.57 9.18 11.26
N ASN A 59 -10.33 10.40 11.78
CA ASN A 59 -11.02 11.61 11.31
C ASN A 59 -10.35 12.20 10.06
N GLN A 60 -9.13 11.78 9.74
CA GLN A 60 -8.45 12.20 8.52
C GLN A 60 -8.93 11.39 7.32
N HIS A 61 -9.14 12.05 6.18
CA HIS A 61 -9.68 11.40 4.99
C HIS A 61 -8.78 10.27 4.45
N ALA A 62 -7.46 10.40 4.62
CA ALA A 62 -6.52 9.34 4.28
C ALA A 62 -6.18 8.43 5.48
N GLY A 63 -6.81 8.61 6.65
CA GLY A 63 -6.58 7.80 7.85
C GLY A 63 -5.20 7.99 8.51
N TYR A 64 -4.41 8.95 8.07
CA TYR A 64 -3.07 9.25 8.59
C TYR A 64 -2.92 10.74 8.84
N ASP A 65 -2.36 11.11 9.99
CA ASP A 65 -1.90 12.46 10.30
C ASP A 65 -0.45 12.42 10.79
N PHE A 66 0.42 13.21 10.14
CA PHE A 66 1.84 13.28 10.49
C PHE A 66 2.08 13.78 11.92
N SER A 67 1.19 14.62 12.45
CA SER A 67 1.30 15.16 13.83
C SER A 67 0.87 14.17 14.91
N VAL A 68 0.09 13.13 14.55
CA VAL A 68 -0.46 12.14 15.49
C VAL A 68 0.47 10.93 15.57
N PRO A 69 1.08 10.65 16.73
CA PRO A 69 1.96 9.50 16.89
C PRO A 69 1.21 8.17 17.06
N ALA A 70 -0.03 8.19 17.56
CA ALA A 70 -0.80 6.99 17.85
C ALA A 70 -1.06 6.19 16.57
N VAL A 71 -0.99 4.85 16.68
CA VAL A 71 -1.24 3.92 15.57
C VAL A 71 -2.27 2.90 15.97
N SER A 72 -3.38 2.85 15.25
CA SER A 72 -4.41 1.82 15.43
C SER A 72 -4.07 0.52 14.67
N GLY A 73 -3.28 0.62 13.61
CA GLY A 73 -2.79 -0.49 12.80
C GLY A 73 -2.10 0.01 11.53
N ILE A 74 -1.80 -0.90 10.62
CA ILE A 74 -1.28 -0.62 9.28
C ILE A 74 -2.27 -1.25 8.29
N SER A 75 -2.85 -0.45 7.39
CA SER A 75 -3.83 -0.91 6.41
C SER A 75 -3.35 -0.72 4.98
N ILE A 76 -3.97 -1.42 4.02
CA ILE A 76 -3.30 -1.75 2.75
C ILE A 76 -3.76 -0.97 1.51
N ASN A 77 -4.98 -0.45 1.44
CA ASN A 77 -5.56 0.06 0.17
C ASN A 77 -6.21 1.43 0.34
N ARG A 78 -5.46 2.34 0.83
CA ARG A 78 -5.89 3.69 1.16
C ARG A 78 -6.08 4.55 -0.09
N VAL A 79 -7.19 5.27 -0.16
CA VAL A 79 -7.43 6.26 -1.20
C VAL A 79 -7.04 7.63 -0.68
N SER A 80 -6.09 8.28 -1.35
CA SER A 80 -5.61 9.63 -1.01
C SER A 80 -6.23 10.68 -1.93
N GLY A 81 -6.32 11.92 -1.44
CA GLY A 81 -6.76 13.08 -2.24
C GLY A 81 -8.27 13.21 -2.40
N ILE A 82 -9.07 12.57 -1.56
CA ILE A 82 -10.54 12.70 -1.57
C ILE A 82 -11.03 13.70 -0.53
N GLY A 83 -12.00 14.51 -0.91
CA GLY A 83 -12.52 15.62 -0.10
C GLY A 83 -13.79 15.32 0.69
N CYS A 84 -14.18 14.06 0.89
CA CYS A 84 -15.28 13.66 1.77
C CYS A 84 -14.88 12.45 2.62
N SER A 85 -15.79 11.69 3.20
CA SER A 85 -15.40 10.53 4.01
C SER A 85 -14.41 9.65 3.24
N GLY A 86 -13.34 9.22 3.91
CA GLY A 86 -12.28 8.40 3.34
C GLY A 86 -12.78 7.09 2.76
N SER A 87 -11.92 6.39 2.07
CA SER A 87 -12.18 5.04 1.54
C SER A 87 -10.91 4.21 1.58
N GLY A 88 -11.08 2.91 1.61
CA GLY A 88 -9.97 1.97 1.81
C GLY A 88 -9.61 1.85 3.28
N GLY A 89 -8.35 1.57 3.59
CA GLY A 89 -7.92 1.29 4.95
C GLY A 89 -8.35 -0.10 5.43
N ASN A 90 -8.45 -1.05 4.50
CA ASN A 90 -8.85 -2.41 4.82
C ASN A 90 -7.68 -3.25 5.32
N LEU A 91 -8.01 -4.35 6.00
CA LEU A 91 -7.06 -5.36 6.47
C LEU A 91 -5.95 -4.72 7.32
N SER A 92 -6.33 -4.13 8.45
CA SER A 92 -5.40 -3.46 9.34
C SER A 92 -4.65 -4.47 10.21
N ILE A 93 -3.33 -4.47 10.13
CA ILE A 93 -2.42 -5.31 10.93
C ILE A 93 -1.72 -4.44 11.97
N ARG A 94 -1.72 -4.89 13.23
CA ARG A 94 -1.14 -4.15 14.34
C ARG A 94 -0.13 -5.01 15.09
N PRO A 95 1.16 -4.60 15.18
CA PRO A 95 2.20 -5.37 15.89
C PRO A 95 2.11 -5.19 17.42
N ALA A 96 0.92 -5.41 17.96
CA ALA A 96 0.61 -5.38 19.38
C ALA A 96 -0.75 -6.04 19.64
N SER A 97 -1.06 -6.34 20.88
CA SER A 97 -2.40 -6.80 21.30
C SER A 97 -3.43 -5.68 21.11
N GLU A 98 -4.68 -6.07 20.93
CA GLU A 98 -5.81 -5.15 20.89
C GLU A 98 -5.83 -4.25 22.14
N GLY A 99 -6.13 -2.96 21.96
CA GLY A 99 -6.23 -1.99 23.05
C GLY A 99 -4.92 -1.58 23.71
N THR A 100 -3.77 -2.21 23.39
CA THR A 100 -2.47 -1.78 23.89
C THR A 100 -2.04 -0.49 23.20
N PRO A 101 -1.66 0.60 23.89
CA PRO A 101 -1.13 1.78 23.21
C PRO A 101 0.07 1.45 22.33
N LEU A 102 0.14 2.04 21.15
CA LEU A 102 1.25 1.92 20.22
C LEU A 102 1.42 3.25 19.49
N ASN A 103 2.62 3.81 19.56
CA ASN A 103 2.94 5.09 18.94
C ASN A 103 4.16 4.98 18.03
N ILE A 104 4.15 5.73 16.94
CA ILE A 104 5.35 5.97 16.14
C ILE A 104 6.26 6.93 16.91
N VAL A 105 7.53 6.58 17.04
CA VAL A 105 8.57 7.50 17.49
C VAL A 105 8.82 8.50 16.39
N LYS A 106 8.23 9.70 16.50
CA LYS A 106 8.37 10.74 15.48
C LYS A 106 9.84 11.09 15.25
N GLY A 107 10.20 11.32 14.00
CA GLY A 107 11.59 11.46 13.57
C GLY A 107 12.26 10.16 13.09
N THR A 108 11.65 9.00 13.34
CA THR A 108 12.10 7.71 12.76
C THR A 108 11.38 7.34 11.47
N GLU A 109 10.33 8.07 11.11
CA GLU A 109 9.58 7.85 9.88
C GLU A 109 10.45 8.16 8.67
N THR A 110 10.50 7.21 7.75
CA THR A 110 11.17 7.35 6.47
C THR A 110 10.22 6.91 5.38
N ALA A 111 10.01 7.76 4.37
CA ALA A 111 9.17 7.42 3.24
C ALA A 111 9.78 7.95 1.93
N HIS A 112 9.70 7.13 0.90
CA HIS A 112 9.98 7.49 -0.48
C HIS A 112 9.07 6.68 -1.41
N PRO A 113 8.92 7.03 -2.69
CA PRO A 113 8.10 6.27 -3.61
C PRO A 113 8.39 4.77 -3.56
N GLY A 114 7.37 3.97 -3.21
CA GLY A 114 7.47 2.51 -3.08
C GLY A 114 7.89 1.98 -1.70
N PHE A 115 8.13 2.86 -0.71
CA PHE A 115 8.58 2.44 0.63
C PHE A 115 8.12 3.37 1.74
N TYR A 116 7.85 2.78 2.91
CA TYR A 116 7.67 3.49 4.17
C TYR A 116 8.28 2.67 5.32
N ALA A 117 8.82 3.33 6.33
CA ALA A 117 9.27 2.67 7.56
C ALA A 117 9.12 3.60 8.78
N ALA A 118 8.86 3.00 9.94
CA ALA A 118 8.79 3.68 11.21
C ALA A 118 9.17 2.76 12.39
N THR A 119 9.70 3.34 13.46
CA THR A 119 9.94 2.66 14.72
C THR A 119 8.83 3.01 15.70
N PHE A 120 8.36 2.03 16.46
CA PHE A 120 7.34 2.20 17.48
C PHE A 120 7.98 2.41 18.87
N ASP A 121 7.21 2.99 19.78
CA ASP A 121 7.62 3.26 21.17
C ASP A 121 7.88 1.99 21.99
N ASN A 122 7.36 0.83 21.55
CA ASN A 122 7.68 -0.49 22.12
C ASN A 122 9.04 -1.05 21.65
N GLY A 123 9.78 -0.33 20.79
CA GLY A 123 11.05 -0.76 20.21
C GLY A 123 10.95 -1.60 18.95
N GLY A 124 9.75 -1.94 18.50
CA GLY A 124 9.52 -2.59 17.21
C GLY A 124 9.69 -1.63 16.03
N ARG A 125 9.86 -2.17 14.81
CA ARG A 125 9.96 -1.39 13.58
C ARG A 125 9.16 -2.05 12.47
N ALA A 126 8.42 -1.26 11.71
CA ALA A 126 7.78 -1.69 10.46
C ALA A 126 8.54 -1.14 9.25
N GLU A 127 8.65 -1.97 8.21
CA GLU A 127 9.10 -1.62 6.87
C GLU A 127 8.02 -2.10 5.89
N LEU A 128 7.54 -1.21 5.04
CA LEU A 128 6.41 -1.44 4.15
C LEU A 128 6.82 -1.22 2.69
N THR A 129 6.37 -2.11 1.83
CA THR A 129 6.47 -1.97 0.37
C THR A 129 5.26 -2.61 -0.29
N ALA A 130 5.13 -2.46 -1.61
CA ALA A 130 3.97 -2.98 -2.32
C ALA A 130 4.31 -3.43 -3.74
N THR A 131 3.50 -4.34 -4.27
CA THR A 131 3.27 -4.53 -5.71
C THR A 131 2.00 -3.77 -6.13
N LEU A 132 1.51 -3.99 -7.34
CA LEU A 132 0.25 -3.40 -7.80
C LEU A 132 -0.96 -3.82 -6.96
N ASN A 133 -0.95 -5.03 -6.40
CA ASN A 133 -2.08 -5.67 -5.72
C ASN A 133 -1.68 -6.53 -4.51
N MET A 134 -0.47 -6.36 -3.98
CA MET A 134 -0.02 -7.01 -2.75
C MET A 134 0.76 -6.03 -1.88
N ALA A 135 0.38 -5.88 -0.61
CA ALA A 135 1.18 -5.22 0.41
C ALA A 135 2.16 -6.20 1.03
N VAL A 136 3.36 -5.72 1.34
CA VAL A 136 4.35 -6.48 2.11
C VAL A 136 4.78 -5.64 3.31
N GLU A 137 4.55 -6.19 4.49
CA GLU A 137 4.78 -5.55 5.78
C GLU A 137 5.78 -6.38 6.57
N LYS A 138 6.98 -5.87 6.76
CA LYS A 138 8.02 -6.54 7.54
C LYS A 138 8.18 -5.86 8.88
N TYR A 139 7.99 -6.64 9.93
CA TYR A 139 8.10 -6.19 11.30
C TYR A 139 9.35 -6.75 11.96
N GLN A 140 10.21 -5.89 12.47
CA GLN A 140 11.24 -6.24 13.43
C GLN A 140 10.61 -6.17 14.82
N LEU A 141 10.73 -7.25 15.60
CA LEU A 141 10.09 -7.37 16.90
C LEU A 141 11.02 -6.89 18.02
N PRO A 142 10.48 -6.22 19.04
CA PRO A 142 11.29 -5.72 20.15
C PRO A 142 11.89 -6.87 20.96
N ALA A 143 13.08 -6.68 21.52
CA ALA A 143 13.68 -7.66 22.42
C ALA A 143 12.79 -7.85 23.67
N GLY A 144 12.48 -9.09 24.03
CA GLY A 144 11.64 -9.41 25.20
C GLY A 144 10.16 -9.00 25.09
N GLY A 145 9.74 -8.44 23.95
CA GLY A 145 8.37 -8.01 23.70
C GLY A 145 7.41 -9.14 23.38
N ASN A 146 6.12 -8.84 23.42
CA ASN A 146 5.06 -9.74 22.98
C ASN A 146 5.17 -10.02 21.47
N ARG A 147 4.99 -11.28 21.07
CA ARG A 147 5.00 -11.76 19.68
C ARG A 147 3.59 -11.81 19.10
N THR A 148 2.73 -10.89 19.52
CA THR A 148 1.31 -10.87 19.21
C THR A 148 1.01 -9.79 18.19
N PHE A 149 0.18 -10.16 17.21
CA PHE A 149 -0.38 -9.26 16.21
C PHE A 149 -1.89 -9.29 16.29
N PHE A 150 -2.50 -8.12 16.26
CA PHE A 150 -3.95 -7.99 16.11
C PHE A 150 -4.26 -7.64 14.65
N ILE A 151 -5.18 -8.38 14.03
CA ILE A 151 -5.65 -8.12 12.67
C ILE A 151 -7.13 -7.78 12.72
N ASN A 152 -7.49 -6.66 12.09
CA ASN A 152 -8.87 -6.27 11.85
C ASN A 152 -9.19 -6.39 10.35
N PHE A 153 -9.88 -7.48 9.97
CA PHE A 153 -10.32 -7.74 8.60
C PHE A 153 -11.49 -6.84 8.19
N ALA A 154 -12.26 -6.35 9.17
CA ALA A 154 -13.34 -5.39 8.98
C ALA A 154 -12.87 -3.92 9.05
N SER A 155 -11.56 -3.68 9.01
CA SER A 155 -11.02 -2.31 9.00
C SER A 155 -11.46 -1.56 7.74
N SER A 156 -11.82 -0.29 7.93
CA SER A 156 -12.07 0.67 6.85
C SER A 156 -12.01 2.08 7.41
N ILE A 157 -11.52 3.06 6.64
CA ILE A 157 -11.56 4.49 7.00
C ILE A 157 -13.02 4.93 7.15
N ASP A 158 -13.88 4.56 6.21
CA ASP A 158 -15.33 4.69 6.39
C ASP A 158 -15.86 3.39 7.02
N THR A 159 -16.25 3.45 8.28
CA THR A 159 -16.65 2.29 9.06
C THR A 159 -18.11 1.86 8.84
N ARG A 160 -18.88 2.58 8.01
CA ARG A 160 -20.29 2.30 7.77
C ARG A 160 -20.47 1.04 6.94
N ASN A 161 -21.31 0.11 7.42
CA ASN A 161 -21.71 -1.10 6.65
C ASN A 161 -20.53 -1.96 6.14
N VAL A 162 -19.44 -2.03 6.88
CA VAL A 162 -18.32 -2.93 6.54
C VAL A 162 -18.72 -4.36 6.88
N GLN A 163 -18.49 -5.26 5.95
CA GLN A 163 -18.70 -6.71 6.14
C GLN A 163 -17.42 -7.45 5.75
N CYS A 164 -17.13 -8.52 6.44
CA CYS A 164 -16.02 -9.39 6.09
C CYS A 164 -16.33 -10.85 6.45
N CYS A 165 -15.54 -11.74 5.87
CA CYS A 165 -15.48 -13.14 6.26
C CYS A 165 -14.05 -13.60 6.03
N PHE A 166 -13.52 -14.42 6.95
CA PHE A 166 -12.18 -14.99 6.80
C PHE A 166 -12.10 -16.41 7.36
N ASP A 167 -11.22 -17.19 6.75
CA ASP A 167 -10.88 -18.53 7.13
C ASP A 167 -9.37 -18.67 7.28
N ILE A 168 -8.94 -19.44 8.29
CA ILE A 168 -7.55 -19.82 8.48
C ILE A 168 -7.34 -21.10 7.72
N THR A 169 -6.60 -21.03 6.62
CA THR A 169 -6.44 -22.16 5.68
C THR A 169 -5.17 -22.95 5.92
N SER A 170 -4.19 -22.36 6.65
CA SER A 170 -2.98 -23.05 7.11
C SER A 170 -2.38 -22.35 8.34
N PRO A 171 -1.32 -22.91 8.98
CA PRO A 171 -0.63 -22.24 10.08
C PRO A 171 0.00 -20.88 9.74
N SER A 172 0.11 -20.55 8.44
CA SER A 172 0.71 -19.31 7.95
C SER A 172 -0.15 -18.59 6.92
N MET A 173 -1.46 -18.95 6.80
CA MET A 173 -2.31 -18.37 5.76
C MET A 173 -3.75 -18.14 6.24
N ILE A 174 -4.28 -16.97 5.87
CA ILE A 174 -5.67 -16.57 6.13
C ILE A 174 -6.24 -16.05 4.80
N GLU A 175 -7.42 -16.54 4.44
CA GLU A 175 -8.11 -16.12 3.22
C GLU A 175 -9.48 -15.54 3.55
N GLY A 176 -9.99 -14.67 2.70
CA GLY A 176 -11.30 -14.11 2.94
C GLY A 176 -11.72 -13.05 1.94
N TRP A 177 -12.66 -12.24 2.39
CA TRP A 177 -13.12 -11.06 1.67
C TRP A 177 -13.55 -9.96 2.65
N VAL A 178 -13.44 -8.73 2.22
CA VAL A 178 -14.01 -7.54 2.87
C VAL A 178 -14.86 -6.78 1.86
N GLU A 179 -16.01 -6.31 2.29
CA GLU A 179 -16.86 -5.38 1.55
C GLU A 179 -16.99 -4.11 2.38
N ALA A 180 -16.63 -2.98 1.76
CA ALA A 180 -16.56 -1.69 2.43
C ALA A 180 -17.14 -0.59 1.53
N PRO A 181 -17.55 0.55 2.10
CA PRO A 181 -18.09 1.66 1.32
C PRO A 181 -17.01 2.31 0.46
N THR A 182 -17.44 2.79 -0.71
CA THR A 182 -16.64 3.72 -1.52
C THR A 182 -16.60 5.09 -0.85
N ALA A 183 -15.72 5.97 -1.32
CA ALA A 183 -15.65 7.35 -0.85
C ALA A 183 -17.04 8.01 -0.87
N CYS A 184 -17.36 8.84 0.14
CA CYS A 184 -18.67 9.46 0.34
C CYS A 184 -19.83 8.45 0.49
N ALA A 185 -19.57 7.18 0.76
CA ALA A 185 -20.57 6.10 0.87
C ALA A 185 -21.58 6.05 -0.30
N ARG A 186 -21.12 6.28 -1.52
CA ARG A 186 -21.96 6.26 -2.73
C ARG A 186 -22.18 4.86 -3.31
N GLY A 187 -21.55 3.85 -2.71
CA GLY A 187 -21.66 2.44 -3.08
C GLY A 187 -20.74 1.62 -2.21
N SER A 188 -20.55 0.35 -2.55
CA SER A 188 -19.59 -0.54 -1.91
C SER A 188 -18.66 -1.17 -2.94
N TYR A 189 -17.52 -1.64 -2.47
CA TYR A 189 -16.60 -2.49 -3.20
C TYR A 189 -16.28 -3.72 -2.36
N LYS A 190 -15.99 -4.83 -3.03
CA LYS A 190 -15.55 -6.06 -2.39
C LYS A 190 -14.13 -6.40 -2.83
N LEU A 191 -13.26 -6.70 -1.87
CA LEU A 191 -11.94 -7.24 -2.09
C LEU A 191 -11.85 -8.64 -1.51
N TYR A 192 -11.38 -9.59 -2.31
CA TYR A 192 -10.94 -10.89 -1.83
C TYR A 192 -9.47 -10.78 -1.45
N PHE A 193 -9.06 -11.47 -0.40
CA PHE A 193 -7.70 -11.38 0.09
C PHE A 193 -7.11 -12.75 0.44
N ASN A 194 -5.78 -12.80 0.36
CA ASN A 194 -4.94 -13.82 0.94
C ASN A 194 -3.88 -13.11 1.79
N VAL A 195 -3.87 -13.39 3.09
CA VAL A 195 -2.83 -12.95 4.03
C VAL A 195 -1.94 -14.13 4.32
N SER A 196 -0.65 -14.03 3.99
CA SER A 196 0.34 -15.02 4.37
C SER A 196 1.44 -14.44 5.24
N THR A 197 2.08 -15.29 6.03
CA THR A 197 3.22 -14.95 6.89
C THR A 197 4.43 -15.83 6.56
N ASP A 198 5.64 -15.33 6.80
CA ASP A 198 6.89 -16.08 6.62
C ASP A 198 7.17 -17.10 7.74
N SER A 199 6.32 -17.14 8.76
CA SER A 199 6.41 -18.04 9.92
C SER A 199 5.01 -18.47 10.34
N ASP A 200 4.91 -19.64 10.97
CA ASP A 200 3.66 -20.14 11.53
C ASP A 200 3.18 -19.28 12.71
N PHE A 201 1.88 -19.14 12.82
CA PHE A 201 1.22 -18.46 13.94
C PHE A 201 0.24 -19.38 14.68
N HIS A 202 -0.03 -19.03 15.92
CA HIS A 202 -1.13 -19.60 16.71
C HIS A 202 -2.22 -18.57 16.89
N ILE A 203 -3.48 -18.99 16.76
CA ILE A 203 -4.63 -18.14 17.06
C ILE A 203 -4.79 -18.06 18.57
N VAL A 204 -4.69 -16.86 19.12
CA VAL A 204 -4.96 -16.58 20.54
C VAL A 204 -6.43 -16.23 20.75
N ARG A 205 -7.01 -15.46 19.82
CA ARG A 205 -8.41 -15.03 19.82
C ARG A 205 -8.90 -14.87 18.38
N ARG A 206 -10.16 -15.24 18.17
CA ARG A 206 -10.88 -15.01 16.91
C ARG A 206 -12.29 -14.53 17.24
N ASP A 207 -12.68 -13.42 16.65
CA ASP A 207 -14.03 -12.86 16.71
C ASP A 207 -14.53 -12.57 15.30
N ASP A 208 -15.77 -12.12 15.17
CA ASP A 208 -16.32 -11.68 13.89
C ASP A 208 -15.51 -10.47 13.39
N GLY A 209 -14.78 -10.68 12.30
CA GLY A 209 -13.97 -9.63 11.65
C GLY A 209 -12.59 -9.38 12.25
N THR A 210 -12.17 -10.04 13.34
CA THR A 210 -10.85 -9.85 13.94
C THR A 210 -10.15 -11.14 14.31
N ALA A 211 -8.81 -11.12 14.37
CA ALA A 211 -8.02 -12.21 14.93
C ALA A 211 -6.79 -11.67 15.67
N THR A 212 -6.40 -12.38 16.72
CA THR A 212 -5.13 -12.16 17.41
C THR A 212 -4.22 -13.35 17.15
N LEU A 213 -3.09 -13.09 16.49
CA LEU A 213 -2.08 -14.08 16.15
C LEU A 213 -0.90 -13.98 17.12
N ARG A 214 -0.32 -15.12 17.48
CA ARG A 214 0.94 -15.19 18.23
C ARG A 214 1.95 -16.00 17.46
N PHE A 215 3.13 -15.45 17.31
CA PHE A 215 4.32 -16.11 16.73
C PHE A 215 5.21 -16.72 17.80
N ALA A 216 6.21 -17.49 17.37
CA ALA A 216 7.19 -18.10 18.28
C ALA A 216 7.89 -17.07 19.17
N GLU A 217 8.20 -17.42 20.40
CA GLU A 217 8.78 -16.50 21.39
C GLU A 217 10.18 -15.99 20.97
N ASP A 218 10.92 -16.78 20.22
CA ASP A 218 12.24 -16.44 19.69
C ASP A 218 12.21 -15.72 18.35
N ALA A 219 11.02 -15.50 17.76
CA ALA A 219 10.87 -14.76 16.51
C ALA A 219 11.45 -13.34 16.66
N LYS A 220 12.33 -12.97 15.75
CA LYS A 220 12.97 -11.65 15.69
C LYS A 220 12.29 -10.72 14.70
N SER A 221 11.65 -11.29 13.72
CA SER A 221 10.89 -10.58 12.68
C SER A 221 9.73 -11.44 12.20
N VAL A 222 8.72 -10.77 11.65
CA VAL A 222 7.61 -11.39 10.93
C VAL A 222 7.34 -10.58 9.67
N GLU A 223 7.16 -11.25 8.53
CA GLU A 223 6.74 -10.64 7.29
C GLU A 223 5.31 -11.08 6.95
N PHE A 224 4.42 -10.11 6.78
CA PHE A 224 3.08 -10.32 6.25
C PHE A 224 3.04 -9.94 4.77
N ARG A 225 2.34 -10.73 3.99
CA ARG A 225 1.99 -10.45 2.59
C ARG A 225 0.48 -10.47 2.46
N VAL A 226 -0.08 -9.38 2.01
CA VAL A 226 -1.52 -9.20 1.88
C VAL A 226 -1.84 -8.99 0.41
N ALA A 227 -2.15 -10.07 -0.29
CA ALA A 227 -2.58 -10.04 -1.68
C ALA A 227 -4.09 -9.79 -1.75
N VAL A 228 -4.52 -8.93 -2.69
CA VAL A 228 -5.94 -8.60 -2.88
C VAL A 228 -6.35 -8.65 -4.35
N SER A 229 -7.62 -9.01 -4.57
CA SER A 229 -8.23 -8.97 -5.88
C SER A 229 -9.70 -8.53 -5.79
N PRO A 230 -10.18 -7.61 -6.65
CA PRO A 230 -11.59 -7.28 -6.76
C PRO A 230 -12.40 -8.34 -7.53
N VAL A 231 -11.72 -9.30 -8.16
CA VAL A 231 -12.30 -10.30 -9.05
C VAL A 231 -12.75 -11.54 -8.26
N GLY A 232 -11.83 -12.15 -7.51
CA GLY A 232 -12.13 -13.38 -6.79
C GLY A 232 -11.02 -13.85 -5.85
N ARG A 233 -11.36 -14.85 -5.02
CA ARG A 233 -10.40 -15.49 -4.09
C ARG A 233 -9.26 -16.18 -4.85
N LYS A 234 -9.60 -16.83 -5.97
CA LYS A 234 -8.59 -17.49 -6.79
C LYS A 234 -7.51 -16.52 -7.25
N GLU A 235 -7.90 -15.37 -7.75
CA GLU A 235 -6.97 -14.35 -8.23
C GLU A 235 -6.11 -13.76 -7.09
N ALA A 236 -6.66 -13.61 -5.88
CA ALA A 236 -5.86 -13.22 -4.71
C ALA A 236 -4.83 -14.29 -4.33
N ASN A 237 -5.19 -15.57 -4.42
CA ASN A 237 -4.28 -16.69 -4.17
C ASN A 237 -3.19 -16.80 -5.25
N ASP A 238 -3.55 -16.59 -6.51
CA ASP A 238 -2.59 -16.59 -7.63
C ASP A 238 -1.55 -15.46 -7.47
N ILE A 239 -1.97 -14.24 -7.06
CA ILE A 239 -1.07 -13.12 -6.75
C ILE A 239 -0.07 -13.51 -5.65
N GLN A 240 -0.56 -14.17 -4.59
CA GLN A 240 0.29 -14.65 -3.50
C GLN A 240 1.29 -15.70 -3.97
N ALA A 241 0.84 -16.65 -4.80
CA ALA A 241 1.66 -17.72 -5.34
C ALA A 241 2.76 -17.19 -6.27
N ASP A 242 2.44 -16.25 -7.16
CA ASP A 242 3.41 -15.63 -8.08
C ASP A 242 4.50 -14.85 -7.33
N ALA A 243 4.18 -14.30 -6.18
CA ALA A 243 5.10 -13.55 -5.35
C ALA A 243 5.88 -14.42 -4.34
N ALA A 244 5.57 -15.71 -4.20
CA ALA A 244 6.10 -16.56 -3.14
C ALA A 244 7.64 -16.64 -3.12
N ALA A 245 8.28 -16.64 -4.29
CA ALA A 245 9.75 -16.67 -4.42
C ALA A 245 10.43 -15.29 -4.29
N LEU A 246 9.66 -14.21 -4.24
CA LEU A 246 10.20 -12.84 -4.17
C LEU A 246 10.55 -12.47 -2.72
N THR A 247 11.72 -11.89 -2.52
CA THR A 247 12.09 -11.33 -1.21
C THR A 247 11.54 -9.92 -1.05
N PHE A 248 11.35 -9.46 0.20
CA PHE A 248 11.04 -8.06 0.51
C PHE A 248 11.93 -7.08 -0.26
N LYS A 249 13.25 -7.34 -0.25
CA LYS A 249 14.23 -6.50 -0.95
C LYS A 249 13.97 -6.42 -2.46
N LYS A 250 13.58 -7.53 -3.08
CA LYS A 250 13.28 -7.55 -4.52
C LYS A 250 12.00 -6.76 -4.83
N ILE A 251 10.92 -6.98 -4.06
CA ILE A 251 9.66 -6.26 -4.22
C ILE A 251 9.87 -4.76 -4.02
N HIS A 252 10.60 -4.36 -2.99
CA HIS A 252 10.95 -2.97 -2.75
C HIS A 252 11.73 -2.36 -3.93
N ALA A 253 12.78 -3.06 -4.41
CA ALA A 253 13.57 -2.58 -5.55
C ALA A 253 12.72 -2.40 -6.82
N ASP A 254 11.77 -3.32 -7.06
CA ASP A 254 10.86 -3.24 -8.20
C ASP A 254 9.88 -2.06 -8.08
N ALA A 255 9.34 -1.82 -6.89
CA ALA A 255 8.48 -0.68 -6.62
C ALA A 255 9.22 0.65 -6.86
N VAL A 256 10.46 0.79 -6.36
CA VAL A 256 11.31 1.96 -6.60
C VAL A 256 11.60 2.14 -8.08
N ALA A 257 11.93 1.06 -8.80
CA ALA A 257 12.19 1.11 -10.24
C ALA A 257 10.95 1.52 -11.05
N ALA A 258 9.77 1.04 -10.66
CA ALA A 258 8.50 1.43 -11.28
C ALA A 258 8.23 2.94 -11.10
N TRP A 259 8.44 3.49 -9.91
CA TRP A 259 8.33 4.91 -9.66
C TRP A 259 9.37 5.74 -10.42
N LYS A 260 10.63 5.30 -10.41
CA LYS A 260 11.68 5.95 -11.19
C LYS A 260 11.30 6.03 -12.66
N SER A 261 10.83 4.93 -13.25
CA SER A 261 10.36 4.89 -14.63
C SER A 261 9.28 5.94 -14.92
N LYS A 262 8.34 6.19 -14.01
CA LYS A 262 7.26 7.17 -14.19
C LYS A 262 7.75 8.61 -14.00
N LEU A 263 8.53 8.87 -12.96
CA LEU A 263 8.96 10.23 -12.60
C LEU A 263 10.07 10.75 -13.52
N ASP A 264 10.84 9.88 -14.14
CA ASP A 264 11.90 10.26 -15.06
C ASP A 264 11.40 10.59 -16.49
N HIS A 265 10.08 10.42 -16.78
CA HIS A 265 9.50 10.87 -18.05
C HIS A 265 9.58 12.39 -18.24
N VAL A 266 9.64 13.16 -17.17
CA VAL A 266 9.75 14.62 -17.22
C VAL A 266 11.01 15.07 -16.50
N SER A 267 11.84 15.87 -17.17
CA SER A 267 13.04 16.48 -16.59
C SER A 267 12.87 17.99 -16.46
N VAL A 268 12.85 18.48 -15.22
CA VAL A 268 12.75 19.91 -14.91
C VAL A 268 14.15 20.50 -14.73
N LYS A 269 14.48 21.52 -15.54
CA LYS A 269 15.77 22.24 -15.49
C LYS A 269 15.56 23.68 -15.05
N GLY A 270 16.60 24.30 -14.49
CA GLY A 270 16.61 25.74 -14.15
C GLY A 270 15.72 26.12 -12.96
N SER A 271 15.20 25.15 -12.18
CA SER A 271 14.34 25.37 -11.03
C SER A 271 15.11 25.21 -9.70
N THR A 272 14.60 25.82 -8.63
CA THR A 272 15.09 25.62 -7.27
C THR A 272 14.80 24.18 -6.78
N LEU A 273 15.44 23.77 -5.68
CA LEU A 273 15.17 22.49 -5.04
C LEU A 273 13.69 22.39 -4.60
N GLU A 274 13.15 23.47 -4.03
CA GLU A 274 11.76 23.54 -3.57
C GLU A 274 10.79 23.36 -4.75
N GLN A 275 11.00 24.04 -5.86
CA GLN A 275 10.17 23.89 -7.06
C GLN A 275 10.23 22.48 -7.63
N LYS A 276 11.40 21.83 -7.62
CA LYS A 276 11.53 20.42 -8.04
C LYS A 276 10.81 19.50 -7.09
N THR A 277 10.96 19.70 -5.78
CA THR A 277 10.28 18.90 -4.74
C THR A 277 8.77 19.01 -4.92
N LEU A 278 8.23 20.21 -5.07
CA LEU A 278 6.79 20.40 -5.29
C LEU A 278 6.35 19.72 -6.59
N PHE A 279 7.05 19.96 -7.71
CA PHE A 279 6.70 19.38 -9.00
C PHE A 279 6.66 17.85 -8.99
N TYR A 280 7.75 17.21 -8.52
CA TYR A 280 7.80 15.74 -8.51
C TYR A 280 6.89 15.12 -7.45
N THR A 281 6.60 15.81 -6.35
CA THR A 281 5.62 15.37 -5.37
C THR A 281 4.21 15.38 -5.98
N LEU A 282 3.83 16.45 -6.68
CA LEU A 282 2.54 16.52 -7.37
C LEU A 282 2.45 15.49 -8.50
N MET A 283 3.53 15.30 -9.27
CA MET A 283 3.61 14.27 -10.30
C MET A 283 3.46 12.85 -9.72
N TYR A 284 4.10 12.57 -8.57
CA TYR A 284 3.89 11.33 -7.82
C TYR A 284 2.41 11.14 -7.46
N ARG A 285 1.74 12.18 -6.95
CA ARG A 285 0.31 12.12 -6.56
C ARG A 285 -0.60 11.79 -7.75
N LEU A 286 -0.29 12.29 -8.95
CA LEU A 286 -1.05 11.96 -10.16
C LEU A 286 -1.01 10.47 -10.53
N TYR A 287 0.04 9.74 -10.16
CA TYR A 287 0.17 8.31 -10.40
C TYR A 287 -0.37 7.42 -9.26
N LEU A 288 -0.93 7.99 -8.19
CA LEU A 288 -1.66 7.21 -7.19
C LEU A 288 -3.09 6.87 -7.64
N SER A 289 -3.59 7.55 -8.67
CA SER A 289 -4.91 7.34 -9.28
C SER A 289 -4.83 7.54 -10.80
N PRO A 290 -5.68 6.83 -11.58
CA PRO A 290 -6.64 5.81 -11.18
C PRO A 290 -5.97 4.52 -10.69
N MET A 291 -6.68 3.74 -9.87
CA MET A 291 -6.16 2.47 -9.35
C MET A 291 -6.53 1.33 -10.28
N MET A 292 -5.57 0.45 -10.56
CA MET A 292 -5.81 -0.76 -11.35
C MET A 292 -6.85 -1.65 -10.65
N ALA A 293 -7.86 -2.07 -11.38
CA ALA A 293 -8.92 -2.95 -10.90
C ALA A 293 -9.02 -4.25 -11.74
N THR A 294 -7.95 -4.58 -12.44
CA THR A 294 -7.81 -5.82 -13.22
C THR A 294 -6.96 -6.82 -12.44
N SER A 295 -7.37 -8.07 -12.40
CA SER A 295 -6.56 -9.19 -11.89
C SER A 295 -6.58 -10.33 -12.90
N TYR A 296 -5.42 -10.78 -13.35
CA TYR A 296 -5.25 -11.88 -14.31
C TYR A 296 -6.15 -11.75 -15.56
N GLY A 297 -6.12 -10.56 -16.15
CA GLY A 297 -6.90 -10.30 -17.38
C GLY A 297 -8.42 -10.26 -17.17
N LYS A 298 -8.89 -10.15 -15.93
CA LYS A 298 -10.31 -10.06 -15.58
C LYS A 298 -10.59 -8.81 -14.75
N TYR A 299 -11.82 -8.32 -14.84
CA TYR A 299 -12.32 -7.21 -14.03
C TYR A 299 -13.79 -7.41 -13.64
N LYS A 300 -14.21 -6.75 -12.55
CA LYS A 300 -15.61 -6.73 -12.14
C LYS A 300 -16.29 -5.51 -12.74
N GLY A 301 -17.33 -5.73 -13.52
CA GLY A 301 -18.16 -4.68 -14.10
C GLY A 301 -19.05 -3.99 -13.08
N THR A 302 -19.64 -2.87 -13.47
CA THR A 302 -20.59 -2.09 -12.63
C THR A 302 -21.88 -2.85 -12.32
N ASP A 303 -22.20 -3.87 -13.11
CA ASP A 303 -23.33 -4.79 -12.90
C ASP A 303 -22.97 -5.94 -11.91
N GLY A 304 -21.75 -5.94 -11.37
CA GLY A 304 -21.26 -6.94 -10.43
C GLY A 304 -20.74 -8.24 -11.07
N LYS A 305 -20.81 -8.38 -12.40
CA LYS A 305 -20.31 -9.55 -13.11
C LYS A 305 -18.81 -9.44 -13.40
N ILE A 306 -18.19 -10.60 -13.59
CA ILE A 306 -16.77 -10.70 -13.98
C ILE A 306 -16.71 -10.82 -15.51
N TYR A 307 -15.79 -10.03 -16.08
CA TYR A 307 -15.53 -9.95 -17.52
C TYR A 307 -14.04 -10.17 -17.80
N ASP A 308 -13.73 -10.68 -18.98
CA ASP A 308 -12.37 -10.73 -19.48
C ASP A 308 -11.95 -9.34 -20.00
N ALA A 309 -10.76 -8.91 -19.62
CA ALA A 309 -10.15 -7.67 -20.10
C ALA A 309 -9.26 -8.00 -21.30
N GLU A 310 -9.89 -8.15 -22.48
CA GLU A 310 -9.22 -8.54 -23.71
C GLU A 310 -8.31 -7.42 -24.24
N GLY A 311 -7.05 -7.44 -23.82
CA GLY A 311 -6.02 -6.50 -24.33
C GLY A 311 -6.03 -5.10 -23.69
N PHE A 312 -6.78 -4.87 -22.61
CA PHE A 312 -6.78 -3.63 -21.85
C PHE A 312 -6.65 -3.87 -20.35
N THR A 313 -6.35 -2.81 -19.59
CA THR A 313 -6.38 -2.79 -18.12
C THR A 313 -7.58 -1.95 -17.69
N TYR A 314 -8.45 -2.50 -16.86
CA TYR A 314 -9.55 -1.75 -16.24
C TYR A 314 -9.04 -1.01 -15.02
N TYR A 315 -9.33 0.29 -14.95
CA TYR A 315 -8.96 1.15 -13.84
C TYR A 315 -10.20 1.72 -13.16
N SER A 316 -10.16 1.82 -11.84
CA SER A 316 -11.15 2.58 -11.09
C SER A 316 -10.88 4.07 -11.25
N SER A 317 -11.83 4.80 -11.78
CA SER A 317 -11.76 6.26 -11.93
C SER A 317 -12.30 7.02 -10.70
N TRP A 318 -12.67 6.32 -9.65
CA TRP A 318 -13.39 6.87 -8.50
C TRP A 318 -12.64 7.98 -7.76
N SER A 319 -11.31 7.97 -7.79
CA SER A 319 -10.46 8.96 -7.13
C SER A 319 -9.87 10.01 -8.07
N ILE A 320 -10.36 10.08 -9.32
CA ILE A 320 -9.93 11.10 -10.28
C ILE A 320 -10.89 12.29 -10.19
N TRP A 321 -10.46 13.31 -9.55
CA TRP A 321 -11.17 14.59 -9.56
C TRP A 321 -10.33 15.81 -9.41
#